data_3d6af2ed2f97e62066094175bacf49ed
#
_entry.id   3d6af2ed2f97e62066094175bacf49ed
#
_cell.length_a   1.000
_cell.length_b   1.000
_cell.length_c   1.000
_cell.angle_alpha   90.00
_cell.angle_beta   90.00
_cell.angle_gamma   90.00
#
_symmetry.space_group_name_H-M   'P 1'
#
loop_
_entity.id
_entity.type
_entity.pdbx_description
1 polymer ?
#
loop_
_entity_poly.entity_id
_entity_poly.type
_entity_poly.pdbx_seq_one_letter_code
_entity_poly.pdbx_strand_id
1 'polypeptide(L)'
;MRKQLFILSTLVLFALGSCQKYAGDPVTQDFNIEGSYTELQVENAFEVTVSDAVDVITVTAGENVMPNVVVEKIGNKLRIRLKTLTSAYGSDLKVVIPYNADLTSVDLSDASEFHSEYGLDGQKIEVELSGASEFYCEVYADEVDVDMSGASEFFGDIDADEIDLDLSGASKIEGYVTATELDIELSGGSDATLEGQVAELEVNLSGASNIIEKVVEHRYALICDHCEGTMSGGSDAYIHCDGSIKVSLSGGSELHYTGNAATTGSDCTGGSAISHDVP
;
A
#
# COMPACT_ATOMS: atom_id res chain seq x y z
N MET A 1 69.66 26.24 -24.67
CA MET A 1 68.74 26.94 -23.79
C MET A 1 67.40 26.22 -23.85
N ARG A 2 67.20 25.32 -22.93
CA ARG A 2 65.91 24.57 -22.78
C ARG A 2 65.01 25.33 -21.79
N LYS A 3 63.89 25.86 -22.26
CA LYS A 3 62.85 26.46 -21.41
C LYS A 3 62.03 25.31 -20.75
N GLN A 4 62.13 25.18 -19.45
CA GLN A 4 61.23 24.30 -18.67
C GLN A 4 59.94 25.04 -18.47
N LEU A 5 58.89 24.41 -18.94
CA LEU A 5 57.48 24.82 -18.73
C LEU A 5 56.99 24.25 -17.37
N PHE A 6 56.88 25.13 -16.39
CA PHE A 6 56.22 24.77 -15.12
C PHE A 6 54.71 24.68 -15.33
N ILE A 7 54.17 23.47 -15.32
CA ILE A 7 52.71 23.24 -15.24
C ILE A 7 52.32 23.34 -13.77
N LEU A 8 51.67 24.45 -13.43
CA LEU A 8 51.05 24.65 -12.13
C LEU A 8 49.74 23.84 -12.08
N SER A 9 49.78 22.65 -11.51
CA SER A 9 48.56 21.85 -11.25
C SER A 9 47.83 22.48 -10.07
N THR A 10 46.79 23.23 -10.38
CA THR A 10 45.81 23.70 -9.39
C THR A 10 45.02 22.48 -8.88
N LEU A 11 45.41 21.99 -7.71
CA LEU A 11 44.67 21.01 -6.97
C LEU A 11 43.38 21.67 -6.45
N VAL A 12 42.28 21.48 -7.17
CA VAL A 12 40.94 21.85 -6.68
C VAL A 12 40.59 20.87 -5.55
N LEU A 13 40.85 21.28 -4.31
CA LEU A 13 40.27 20.62 -3.14
C LEU A 13 38.77 20.83 -3.22
N PHE A 14 38.04 19.81 -3.68
CA PHE A 14 36.62 19.68 -3.34
C PHE A 14 36.54 19.50 -1.81
N ALA A 15 36.31 20.61 -1.13
CA ALA A 15 35.77 20.52 0.23
C ALA A 15 34.44 19.74 0.13
N LEU A 16 34.48 18.49 0.55
CA LEU A 16 33.29 17.76 0.94
C LEU A 16 32.73 18.53 2.15
N GLY A 17 31.96 19.58 1.88
CA GLY A 17 31.13 20.20 2.87
C GLY A 17 30.25 19.08 3.42
N SER A 18 30.42 18.74 4.70
CA SER A 18 29.46 17.98 5.42
C SER A 18 28.09 18.60 5.10
N CYS A 19 27.17 17.85 4.48
CA CYS A 19 25.78 18.26 4.38
C CYS A 19 25.34 18.54 5.81
N GLN A 20 25.30 19.80 6.19
CA GLN A 20 24.76 20.23 7.45
C GLN A 20 23.28 19.87 7.38
N LYS A 21 22.81 19.00 8.26
CA LYS A 21 21.42 18.59 8.31
C LYS A 21 20.57 19.86 8.41
N TYR A 22 19.82 20.19 7.37
CA TYR A 22 18.96 21.37 7.34
C TYR A 22 17.92 21.31 8.45
N ALA A 23 17.48 20.11 8.80
CA ALA A 23 16.46 19.84 9.82
C ALA A 23 16.89 20.20 11.26
N GLY A 24 18.18 20.32 11.57
CA GLY A 24 18.69 20.48 12.93
C GLY A 24 18.68 19.15 13.72
N ASP A 25 18.89 19.24 15.02
CA ASP A 25 18.83 18.06 15.90
C ASP A 25 17.37 17.62 16.10
N PRO A 26 17.10 16.32 16.30
CA PRO A 26 15.74 15.84 16.55
C PRO A 26 15.21 16.37 17.90
N VAL A 27 13.99 16.89 17.86
CA VAL A 27 13.24 17.33 19.03
C VAL A 27 11.88 16.65 19.05
N THR A 28 11.33 16.41 20.23
CA THR A 28 10.03 15.76 20.44
C THR A 28 9.06 16.75 21.07
N GLN A 29 7.82 16.77 20.59
CA GLN A 29 6.74 17.63 21.08
C GLN A 29 5.43 16.85 21.19
N ASP A 30 4.71 17.08 22.29
CA ASP A 30 3.38 16.53 22.53
C ASP A 30 2.29 17.43 21.93
N PHE A 31 1.28 16.79 21.33
CA PHE A 31 0.10 17.45 20.77
C PHE A 31 -1.15 16.88 21.43
N ASN A 32 -1.87 17.74 22.15
CA ASN A 32 -3.14 17.37 22.76
C ASN A 32 -4.27 17.65 21.79
N ILE A 33 -5.02 16.63 21.41
CA ILE A 33 -6.20 16.74 20.55
C ILE A 33 -7.45 16.49 21.39
N GLU A 34 -8.40 17.40 21.32
CA GLU A 34 -9.67 17.26 22.05
C GLU A 34 -10.68 16.43 21.28
N GLY A 35 -11.29 15.47 21.95
CA GLY A 35 -12.33 14.57 21.42
C GLY A 35 -11.80 13.43 20.57
N SER A 36 -12.67 12.44 20.27
CA SER A 36 -12.37 11.28 19.44
C SER A 36 -12.27 11.62 17.96
N TYR A 37 -11.56 10.80 17.21
CA TYR A 37 -11.50 10.81 15.75
C TYR A 37 -11.65 9.39 15.22
N THR A 38 -12.20 9.25 14.02
CA THR A 38 -12.38 7.98 13.32
C THR A 38 -11.58 7.90 12.03
N GLU A 39 -11.01 9.02 11.61
CA GLU A 39 -10.25 9.15 10.38
C GLU A 39 -8.85 9.69 10.68
N LEU A 40 -7.83 9.13 10.06
CA LEU A 40 -6.44 9.60 10.12
C LEU A 40 -5.97 9.97 8.71
N GLN A 41 -5.47 11.21 8.55
CA GLN A 41 -4.83 11.66 7.32
C GLN A 41 -3.39 12.04 7.58
N VAL A 42 -2.45 11.45 6.84
CA VAL A 42 -1.01 11.68 6.98
C VAL A 42 -0.38 12.05 5.66
N GLU A 43 0.31 13.16 5.63
CA GLU A 43 0.98 13.69 4.44
C GLU A 43 2.46 13.98 4.73
N ASN A 44 3.29 14.08 3.69
CA ASN A 44 4.67 14.57 3.76
C ASN A 44 5.67 13.64 4.47
N ALA A 45 5.59 12.36 4.23
CA ALA A 45 6.56 11.36 4.71
C ALA A 45 6.68 11.25 6.23
N PHE A 46 5.57 11.34 6.94
CA PHE A 46 5.51 10.98 8.36
C PHE A 46 5.40 9.46 8.53
N GLU A 47 6.22 8.91 9.42
CA GLU A 47 6.10 7.56 9.95
C GLU A 47 5.22 7.58 11.19
N VAL A 48 4.04 7.00 11.13
CA VAL A 48 3.07 6.94 12.24
C VAL A 48 3.08 5.56 12.86
N THR A 49 3.26 5.48 14.17
CA THR A 49 3.15 4.25 14.96
C THR A 49 2.01 4.38 15.97
N VAL A 50 1.16 3.36 16.03
CA VAL A 50 0.11 3.25 17.06
C VAL A 50 0.67 2.62 18.33
N SER A 51 0.29 3.13 19.51
CA SER A 51 0.75 2.59 20.79
C SER A 51 -0.28 2.78 21.90
N ASP A 52 -0.47 1.77 22.72
CA ASP A 52 -1.28 1.84 23.95
C ASP A 52 -0.49 2.37 25.18
N ALA A 53 0.81 2.60 24.99
CA ALA A 53 1.69 3.12 26.05
C ALA A 53 1.67 4.66 26.14
N VAL A 54 0.95 5.36 25.25
CA VAL A 54 0.89 6.82 25.22
C VAL A 54 -0.55 7.31 25.28
N ASP A 55 -0.79 8.43 25.96
CA ASP A 55 -2.12 9.07 26.07
C ASP A 55 -2.25 10.32 25.19
N VAL A 56 -1.14 10.77 24.60
CA VAL A 56 -1.10 11.97 23.74
C VAL A 56 -0.32 11.70 22.49
N ILE A 57 -0.61 12.43 21.43
CA ILE A 57 0.13 12.35 20.18
C ILE A 57 1.51 12.97 20.39
N THR A 58 2.55 12.23 20.05
CA THR A 58 3.94 12.67 20.21
C THR A 58 4.60 12.72 18.82
N VAL A 59 5.15 13.87 18.47
CA VAL A 59 5.86 14.06 17.20
C VAL A 59 7.33 14.30 17.46
N THR A 60 8.19 13.60 16.73
CA THR A 60 9.63 13.82 16.66
C THR A 60 10.01 14.31 15.27
N ALA A 61 10.68 15.46 15.22
CA ALA A 61 11.16 16.06 13.96
C ALA A 61 12.42 16.88 14.25
N GLY A 62 13.15 17.29 13.20
CA GLY A 62 14.26 18.22 13.37
C GLY A 62 13.79 19.57 13.95
N GLU A 63 14.62 20.19 14.79
CA GLU A 63 14.28 21.47 15.47
C GLU A 63 13.86 22.59 14.53
N ASN A 64 14.41 22.62 13.31
CA ASN A 64 14.06 23.61 12.29
C ASN A 64 12.78 23.23 11.51
N VAL A 65 12.33 21.99 11.60
CA VAL A 65 11.11 21.48 10.93
C VAL A 65 9.92 21.52 11.88
N MET A 66 10.11 21.20 13.15
CA MET A 66 9.07 21.12 14.19
C MET A 66 8.10 22.32 14.20
N PRO A 67 8.52 23.61 14.06
CA PRO A 67 7.59 24.75 14.02
C PRO A 67 6.61 24.73 12.84
N ASN A 68 6.86 23.87 11.85
CA ASN A 68 6.01 23.71 10.66
C ASN A 68 5.19 22.43 10.69
N VAL A 69 5.34 21.61 11.70
CA VAL A 69 4.45 20.45 11.91
C VAL A 69 3.05 20.95 12.28
N VAL A 70 2.06 20.32 11.66
CA VAL A 70 0.64 20.57 11.93
C VAL A 70 0.02 19.25 12.33
N VAL A 71 -0.52 19.22 13.54
CA VAL A 71 -1.37 18.14 14.05
C VAL A 71 -2.68 18.79 14.44
N GLU A 72 -3.75 18.54 13.69
CA GLU A 72 -5.04 19.19 13.86
C GLU A 72 -6.19 18.20 13.68
N LYS A 73 -7.27 18.41 14.43
CA LYS A 73 -8.52 17.66 14.25
C LYS A 73 -9.56 18.53 13.57
N ILE A 74 -10.09 18.05 12.46
CA ILE A 74 -11.13 18.72 11.67
C ILE A 74 -12.32 17.77 11.55
N GLY A 75 -13.38 18.02 12.29
CA GLY A 75 -14.50 17.09 12.38
C GLY A 75 -14.06 15.78 13.06
N ASN A 76 -14.18 14.65 12.36
CA ASN A 76 -13.75 13.32 12.82
C ASN A 76 -12.34 12.94 12.33
N LYS A 77 -11.69 13.81 11.54
CA LYS A 77 -10.40 13.53 10.92
C LYS A 77 -9.25 14.13 11.73
N LEU A 78 -8.31 13.30 12.17
CA LEU A 78 -7.00 13.72 12.66
C LEU A 78 -6.07 13.89 11.46
N ARG A 79 -5.51 15.08 11.29
CA ARG A 79 -4.61 15.41 10.18
C ARG A 79 -3.21 15.71 10.68
N ILE A 80 -2.21 15.04 10.09
CA ILE A 80 -0.79 15.19 10.41
C ILE A 80 -0.05 15.54 9.12
N ARG A 81 0.58 16.72 9.10
CA ARG A 81 1.29 17.21 7.89
C ARG A 81 2.30 18.30 8.21
N LEU A 82 3.04 18.69 7.22
CA LEU A 82 3.81 19.95 7.27
C LEU A 82 3.00 21.11 6.68
N LYS A 83 3.31 22.32 7.13
CA LYS A 83 2.85 23.53 6.45
C LYS A 83 3.37 23.56 5.02
N THR A 84 2.58 24.10 4.09
CA THR A 84 2.96 24.22 2.68
C THR A 84 4.35 24.85 2.49
N LEU A 85 5.11 24.33 1.53
CA LEU A 85 6.47 24.77 1.19
C LEU A 85 7.54 24.51 2.28
N THR A 86 7.29 23.65 3.25
CA THR A 86 8.31 23.24 4.22
C THR A 86 9.16 22.11 3.64
N SER A 87 10.47 22.28 3.68
CA SER A 87 11.40 21.20 3.38
C SER A 87 11.73 20.41 4.65
N ALA A 88 11.54 19.12 4.63
CA ALA A 88 11.92 18.21 5.71
C ALA A 88 13.27 17.51 5.46
N TYR A 89 14.06 17.97 4.50
CA TYR A 89 15.31 17.34 4.11
C TYR A 89 16.24 17.10 5.32
N GLY A 90 16.54 15.83 5.56
CA GLY A 90 17.38 15.37 6.66
C GLY A 90 16.69 15.30 8.03
N SER A 91 15.34 15.42 8.06
CA SER A 91 14.53 15.16 9.25
C SER A 91 13.87 13.78 9.14
N ASP A 92 13.95 13.00 10.19
CA ASP A 92 13.06 11.87 10.38
C ASP A 92 11.76 12.42 10.98
N LEU A 93 10.64 12.22 10.31
CA LEU A 93 9.31 12.69 10.76
C LEU A 93 8.57 11.50 11.39
N LYS A 94 8.62 11.41 12.72
CA LYS A 94 8.00 10.30 13.45
C LYS A 94 6.86 10.78 14.31
N VAL A 95 5.79 10.01 14.31
CA VAL A 95 4.61 10.27 15.12
C VAL A 95 4.23 9.01 15.88
N VAL A 96 3.98 9.14 17.16
CA VAL A 96 3.33 8.09 17.94
C VAL A 96 1.94 8.59 18.31
N ILE A 97 0.92 7.85 17.91
CA ILE A 97 -0.48 8.13 18.27
C ILE A 97 -0.99 7.12 19.29
N PRO A 98 -1.86 7.53 20.22
CA PRO A 98 -2.54 6.59 21.11
C PRO A 98 -3.37 5.58 20.33
N TYR A 99 -3.42 4.33 20.80
CA TYR A 99 -4.36 3.35 20.27
C TYR A 99 -5.79 3.90 20.33
N ASN A 100 -6.49 3.77 19.24
CA ASN A 100 -7.85 4.25 19.07
C ASN A 100 -8.70 3.18 18.37
N ALA A 101 -9.57 2.52 19.12
CA ALA A 101 -10.45 1.47 18.61
C ALA A 101 -11.55 2.01 17.66
N ASP A 102 -11.75 3.34 17.61
CA ASP A 102 -12.75 3.95 16.73
C ASP A 102 -12.14 4.36 15.36
N LEU A 103 -10.86 4.07 15.11
CA LEU A 103 -10.20 4.42 13.84
C LEU A 103 -10.66 3.47 12.72
N THR A 104 -11.38 4.00 11.75
CA THR A 104 -11.98 3.26 10.64
C THR A 104 -11.53 3.75 9.25
N SER A 105 -10.79 4.84 9.17
CA SER A 105 -10.26 5.34 7.90
C SER A 105 -8.84 5.84 8.04
N VAL A 106 -7.94 5.42 7.13
CA VAL A 106 -6.53 5.83 7.06
C VAL A 106 -6.20 6.31 5.66
N ASP A 107 -5.83 7.57 5.50
CA ASP A 107 -5.44 8.23 4.25
C ASP A 107 -3.96 8.63 4.34
N LEU A 108 -3.10 7.97 3.56
CA LEU A 108 -1.67 8.22 3.50
C LEU A 108 -1.25 8.76 2.14
N SER A 109 -0.47 9.83 2.14
CA SER A 109 0.04 10.40 0.89
C SER A 109 1.51 10.78 0.95
N ASP A 110 2.07 11.07 -0.21
CA ASP A 110 3.48 11.40 -0.47
C ASP A 110 4.40 10.18 -0.26
N ALA A 111 4.94 9.96 0.90
CA ALA A 111 5.74 8.80 1.30
C ALA A 111 5.53 8.54 2.79
N SER A 112 4.28 8.66 3.24
CA SER A 112 3.91 8.46 4.64
C SER A 112 3.74 6.99 4.95
N GLU A 113 4.05 6.60 6.19
CA GLU A 113 3.98 5.23 6.66
C GLU A 113 3.05 5.12 7.87
N PHE A 114 2.29 4.04 7.95
CA PHE A 114 1.43 3.70 9.10
C PHE A 114 1.72 2.30 9.60
N HIS A 115 2.01 2.18 10.90
CA HIS A 115 2.32 0.92 11.55
C HIS A 115 1.43 0.72 12.78
N SER A 116 0.69 -0.39 12.81
CA SER A 116 -0.10 -0.79 13.96
C SER A 116 -0.02 -2.29 14.21
N GLU A 117 0.25 -2.68 15.44
CA GLU A 117 0.17 -4.08 15.89
C GLU A 117 -1.21 -4.42 16.47
N TYR A 118 -2.16 -3.45 16.51
CA TYR A 118 -3.46 -3.62 17.15
C TYR A 118 -4.59 -3.99 16.18
N GLY A 119 -4.33 -3.93 14.88
CA GLY A 119 -5.37 -4.06 13.86
C GLY A 119 -6.30 -2.84 13.78
N LEU A 120 -7.06 -2.76 12.69
CA LEU A 120 -8.24 -1.91 12.56
C LEU A 120 -9.47 -2.80 12.61
N ASP A 121 -10.48 -2.42 13.39
CA ASP A 121 -11.69 -3.21 13.62
C ASP A 121 -12.93 -2.32 13.48
N GLY A 122 -13.90 -2.70 12.65
CA GLY A 122 -15.09 -1.89 12.43
C GLY A 122 -16.12 -2.56 11.54
N GLN A 123 -17.22 -1.86 11.25
CA GLN A 123 -18.20 -2.32 10.27
C GLN A 123 -17.69 -2.08 8.85
N LYS A 124 -17.09 -0.93 8.63
CA LYS A 124 -16.44 -0.57 7.36
C LYS A 124 -15.10 0.07 7.66
N ILE A 125 -14.06 -0.43 6.99
CA ILE A 125 -12.70 0.14 7.04
C ILE A 125 -12.32 0.65 5.65
N GLU A 126 -11.79 1.86 5.59
CA GLU A 126 -11.31 2.50 4.37
C GLU A 126 -9.81 2.80 4.48
N VAL A 127 -9.02 2.37 3.50
CA VAL A 127 -7.58 2.63 3.42
C VAL A 127 -7.25 3.26 2.07
N GLU A 128 -6.88 4.54 2.07
CA GLU A 128 -6.47 5.28 0.88
C GLU A 128 -4.95 5.50 0.89
N LEU A 129 -4.22 4.96 -0.08
CA LEU A 129 -2.77 5.09 -0.19
C LEU A 129 -2.38 5.75 -1.51
N SER A 130 -1.56 6.80 -1.45
CA SER A 130 -1.09 7.48 -2.65
C SER A 130 0.37 7.89 -2.59
N GLY A 131 0.99 8.12 -3.74
CA GLY A 131 2.39 8.47 -3.83
C GLY A 131 3.30 7.25 -3.68
N ALA A 132 4.03 7.15 -2.60
CA ALA A 132 4.87 6.01 -2.22
C ALA A 132 4.67 5.69 -0.74
N SER A 133 3.42 5.71 -0.31
CA SER A 133 3.05 5.44 1.09
C SER A 133 2.97 3.95 1.39
N GLU A 134 3.20 3.62 2.65
CA GLU A 134 3.24 2.24 3.12
C GLU A 134 2.30 2.06 4.32
N PHE A 135 1.54 0.96 4.31
CA PHE A 135 0.60 0.60 5.37
C PHE A 135 0.90 -0.79 5.91
N TYR A 136 1.08 -0.89 7.22
CA TYR A 136 1.40 -2.13 7.93
C TYR A 136 0.40 -2.33 9.08
N CYS A 137 -0.68 -3.06 8.82
CA CYS A 137 -1.71 -3.33 9.81
C CYS A 137 -2.65 -4.45 9.34
N GLU A 138 -3.12 -5.27 10.26
CA GLU A 138 -4.22 -6.21 10.03
C GLU A 138 -5.56 -5.47 10.04
N VAL A 139 -6.54 -5.94 9.24
CA VAL A 139 -7.85 -5.30 9.10
C VAL A 139 -8.96 -6.32 9.29
N TYR A 140 -9.93 -6.00 10.15
CA TYR A 140 -11.08 -6.83 10.49
C TYR A 140 -12.37 -6.02 10.36
N ALA A 141 -13.29 -6.39 9.45
CA ALA A 141 -14.51 -5.63 9.24
C ALA A 141 -15.64 -6.45 8.63
N ASP A 142 -16.84 -5.85 8.50
CA ASP A 142 -17.89 -6.41 7.62
C ASP A 142 -17.54 -6.05 6.15
N GLU A 143 -17.02 -4.83 5.89
CA GLU A 143 -16.63 -4.31 4.57
C GLU A 143 -15.26 -3.61 4.63
N VAL A 144 -14.40 -3.87 3.67
CA VAL A 144 -13.06 -3.24 3.56
C VAL A 144 -12.85 -2.70 2.16
N ASP A 145 -12.60 -1.37 2.05
CA ASP A 145 -12.22 -0.69 0.82
C ASP A 145 -10.75 -0.29 0.88
N VAL A 146 -9.95 -0.69 -0.10
CA VAL A 146 -8.54 -0.32 -0.23
C VAL A 146 -8.27 0.31 -1.58
N ASP A 147 -8.08 1.62 -1.61
CA ASP A 147 -7.72 2.41 -2.78
C ASP A 147 -6.23 2.72 -2.79
N MET A 148 -5.50 2.25 -3.81
CA MET A 148 -4.06 2.44 -3.90
C MET A 148 -3.62 3.03 -5.23
N SER A 149 -2.76 4.05 -5.18
CA SER A 149 -2.23 4.69 -6.37
C SER A 149 -0.76 5.08 -6.25
N GLY A 150 -0.10 5.31 -7.38
CA GLY A 150 1.32 5.67 -7.42
C GLY A 150 2.21 4.44 -7.31
N ALA A 151 2.98 4.35 -6.25
CA ALA A 151 3.84 3.22 -5.90
C ALA A 151 3.68 2.89 -4.41
N SER A 152 2.43 2.89 -3.94
CA SER A 152 2.09 2.60 -2.56
C SER A 152 2.09 1.09 -2.28
N GLU A 153 2.31 0.74 -1.03
CA GLU A 153 2.40 -0.65 -0.60
C GLU A 153 1.51 -0.89 0.64
N PHE A 154 0.77 -2.00 0.62
CA PHE A 154 -0.05 -2.47 1.74
C PHE A 154 0.45 -3.84 2.18
N PHE A 155 0.73 -3.99 3.48
CA PHE A 155 1.15 -5.23 4.11
C PHE A 155 0.26 -5.51 5.32
N GLY A 156 -0.56 -6.54 5.23
CA GLY A 156 -1.45 -6.94 6.32
C GLY A 156 -2.48 -7.96 5.88
N ASP A 157 -2.99 -8.69 6.84
CA ASP A 157 -4.07 -9.64 6.62
C ASP A 157 -5.43 -8.91 6.69
N ILE A 158 -6.39 -9.34 5.86
CA ILE A 158 -7.74 -8.78 5.79
C ILE A 158 -8.76 -9.90 6.01
N ASP A 159 -9.62 -9.73 7.00
CA ASP A 159 -10.73 -10.64 7.29
C ASP A 159 -12.05 -9.84 7.28
N ALA A 160 -12.89 -10.06 6.26
CA ALA A 160 -14.15 -9.34 6.08
C ALA A 160 -15.21 -10.17 5.37
N ASP A 161 -16.46 -9.71 5.35
CA ASP A 161 -17.49 -10.31 4.51
C ASP A 161 -17.31 -9.90 3.04
N GLU A 162 -16.98 -8.60 2.80
CA GLU A 162 -16.76 -8.00 1.48
C GLU A 162 -15.44 -7.21 1.46
N ILE A 163 -14.62 -7.41 0.44
CA ILE A 163 -13.33 -6.72 0.25
C ILE A 163 -13.26 -6.17 -1.16
N ASP A 164 -13.07 -4.85 -1.28
CA ASP A 164 -12.81 -4.14 -2.53
C ASP A 164 -11.37 -3.64 -2.59
N LEU A 165 -10.60 -4.07 -3.58
CA LEU A 165 -9.21 -3.70 -3.80
C LEU A 165 -9.05 -2.98 -5.16
N ASP A 166 -8.87 -1.66 -5.16
CA ASP A 166 -8.57 -0.86 -6.35
C ASP A 166 -7.11 -0.38 -6.35
N LEU A 167 -6.29 -1.01 -7.18
CA LEU A 167 -4.87 -0.72 -7.28
C LEU A 167 -4.49 -0.16 -8.65
N SER A 168 -3.82 0.98 -8.65
CA SER A 168 -3.36 1.62 -9.88
C SER A 168 -1.90 2.07 -9.81
N GLY A 169 -1.30 2.35 -10.96
CA GLY A 169 0.09 2.77 -11.05
C GLY A 169 1.07 1.61 -10.95
N ALA A 170 1.82 1.52 -9.88
CA ALA A 170 2.75 0.45 -9.55
C ALA A 170 2.58 0.05 -8.07
N SER A 171 1.35 0.07 -7.60
CA SER A 171 1.00 -0.27 -6.21
C SER A 171 1.08 -1.77 -5.96
N LYS A 172 1.31 -2.13 -4.70
CA LYS A 172 1.41 -3.53 -4.28
C LYS A 172 0.60 -3.79 -3.03
N ILE A 173 -0.09 -4.94 -3.00
CA ILE A 173 -0.71 -5.48 -1.79
C ILE A 173 -0.15 -6.88 -1.50
N GLU A 174 0.17 -7.16 -0.25
CA GLU A 174 0.62 -8.48 0.21
C GLU A 174 -0.04 -8.83 1.54
N GLY A 175 -0.68 -10.00 1.62
CA GLY A 175 -1.33 -10.47 2.84
C GLY A 175 -2.16 -11.72 2.65
N TYR A 176 -2.81 -12.13 3.74
CA TYR A 176 -3.78 -13.20 3.75
C TYR A 176 -5.20 -12.60 3.76
N VAL A 177 -6.10 -13.13 2.91
CA VAL A 177 -7.47 -12.65 2.80
C VAL A 177 -8.48 -13.75 3.15
N THR A 178 -9.48 -13.39 3.93
CA THR A 178 -10.66 -14.23 4.16
C THR A 178 -11.90 -13.40 3.88
N ALA A 179 -12.72 -13.82 2.92
CA ALA A 179 -13.95 -13.10 2.58
C ALA A 179 -15.04 -14.02 2.02
N THR A 180 -16.27 -13.51 1.99
CA THR A 180 -17.33 -14.08 1.17
C THR A 180 -17.18 -13.58 -0.26
N GLU A 181 -16.92 -12.28 -0.46
CA GLU A 181 -16.74 -11.63 -1.75
C GLU A 181 -15.45 -10.82 -1.77
N LEU A 182 -14.65 -10.99 -2.82
CA LEU A 182 -13.41 -10.24 -3.04
C LEU A 182 -13.41 -9.71 -4.48
N ASP A 183 -13.48 -8.39 -4.61
CA ASP A 183 -13.34 -7.68 -5.86
C ASP A 183 -11.93 -7.10 -5.98
N ILE A 184 -11.25 -7.42 -7.09
CA ILE A 184 -9.89 -6.96 -7.37
C ILE A 184 -9.87 -6.21 -8.70
N GLU A 185 -9.65 -4.90 -8.64
CA GLU A 185 -9.38 -4.06 -9.80
C GLU A 185 -7.91 -3.64 -9.84
N LEU A 186 -7.12 -4.21 -10.75
CA LEU A 186 -5.71 -3.86 -10.93
C LEU A 186 -5.47 -3.19 -12.27
N SER A 187 -4.74 -2.08 -12.27
CA SER A 187 -4.39 -1.37 -13.49
C SER A 187 -2.94 -0.84 -13.49
N GLY A 188 -2.41 -0.53 -14.66
CA GLY A 188 -1.03 -0.07 -14.80
C GLY A 188 -0.03 -1.21 -14.72
N GLY A 189 0.73 -1.26 -13.67
CA GLY A 189 1.69 -2.32 -13.33
C GLY A 189 1.59 -2.66 -11.85
N SER A 190 0.37 -2.72 -11.32
CA SER A 190 0.12 -3.08 -9.92
C SER A 190 0.10 -4.59 -9.71
N ASP A 191 0.50 -5.00 -8.53
CA ASP A 191 0.65 -6.40 -8.17
C ASP A 191 -0.10 -6.73 -6.87
N ALA A 192 -0.83 -7.86 -6.86
CA ALA A 192 -1.44 -8.42 -5.67
C ALA A 192 -0.82 -9.80 -5.35
N THR A 193 -0.18 -9.93 -4.19
CA THR A 193 0.38 -11.19 -3.69
C THR A 193 -0.48 -11.66 -2.52
N LEU A 194 -1.56 -12.35 -2.83
CA LEU A 194 -2.57 -12.73 -1.86
C LEU A 194 -2.59 -14.24 -1.62
N GLU A 195 -2.77 -14.62 -0.37
CA GLU A 195 -3.13 -15.96 0.07
C GLU A 195 -4.50 -15.92 0.71
N GLY A 196 -5.16 -17.06 0.82
CA GLY A 196 -6.39 -17.14 1.60
C GLY A 196 -7.54 -17.78 0.87
N GLN A 197 -8.75 -17.55 1.38
CA GLN A 197 -9.95 -18.20 0.87
C GLN A 197 -11.11 -17.22 0.78
N VAL A 198 -11.73 -17.20 -0.40
CA VAL A 198 -12.94 -16.42 -0.68
C VAL A 198 -13.99 -17.33 -1.33
N ALA A 199 -15.27 -17.00 -1.24
CA ALA A 199 -16.29 -17.77 -1.96
C ALA A 199 -16.44 -17.26 -3.40
N GLU A 200 -16.64 -15.95 -3.55
CA GLU A 200 -16.78 -15.28 -4.84
C GLU A 200 -15.57 -14.37 -5.07
N LEU A 201 -14.95 -14.49 -6.24
CA LEU A 201 -13.81 -13.66 -6.66
C LEU A 201 -14.14 -12.98 -7.98
N GLU A 202 -14.20 -11.64 -7.98
CA GLU A 202 -14.23 -10.85 -9.20
C GLU A 202 -12.83 -10.31 -9.51
N VAL A 203 -12.37 -10.47 -10.77
CA VAL A 203 -11.06 -9.99 -11.21
C VAL A 203 -11.18 -9.08 -12.41
N ASN A 204 -10.75 -7.83 -12.29
CA ASN A 204 -10.72 -6.85 -13.37
C ASN A 204 -9.29 -6.32 -13.55
N LEU A 205 -8.52 -7.00 -14.38
CA LEU A 205 -7.10 -6.71 -14.57
C LEU A 205 -6.84 -6.03 -15.92
N SER A 206 -6.01 -4.98 -15.91
CA SER A 206 -5.62 -4.27 -17.11
C SER A 206 -4.18 -3.76 -17.09
N GLY A 207 -3.60 -3.49 -18.26
CA GLY A 207 -2.23 -3.05 -18.36
C GLY A 207 -1.24 -4.20 -18.26
N ALA A 208 -0.36 -4.18 -17.27
CA ALA A 208 0.60 -5.22 -16.95
C ALA A 208 0.52 -5.55 -15.45
N SER A 209 -0.70 -5.64 -14.96
CA SER A 209 -0.99 -5.91 -13.54
C SER A 209 -1.15 -7.40 -13.29
N ASN A 210 -0.81 -7.84 -12.08
CA ASN A 210 -0.77 -9.27 -11.81
C ASN A 210 -1.36 -9.63 -10.44
N ILE A 211 -2.07 -10.77 -10.40
CA ILE A 211 -2.24 -11.54 -9.17
C ILE A 211 -1.10 -12.56 -9.16
N ILE A 212 -0.13 -12.36 -8.27
CA ILE A 212 1.17 -13.03 -8.30
C ILE A 212 1.06 -14.51 -7.92
N GLU A 213 1.80 -15.34 -8.64
CA GLU A 213 1.92 -16.77 -8.34
C GLU A 213 2.49 -17.01 -6.93
N LYS A 214 1.67 -17.63 -6.08
CA LYS A 214 2.13 -18.20 -4.82
C LYS A 214 1.57 -19.61 -4.69
N VAL A 215 2.43 -20.58 -4.45
CA VAL A 215 2.05 -21.99 -4.42
C VAL A 215 2.19 -22.56 -3.02
N VAL A 216 1.11 -23.11 -2.49
CA VAL A 216 1.05 -23.80 -1.21
C VAL A 216 0.45 -25.21 -1.43
N GLU A 217 1.14 -26.27 -0.99
CA GLU A 217 0.67 -27.65 -1.06
C GLU A 217 0.18 -28.09 -2.45
N HIS A 218 0.91 -27.72 -3.52
CA HIS A 218 0.60 -28.03 -4.92
C HIS A 218 -0.66 -27.35 -5.48
N ARG A 219 -1.04 -26.18 -4.95
CA ARG A 219 -2.09 -25.31 -5.49
C ARG A 219 -1.70 -23.84 -5.35
N TYR A 220 -2.33 -22.97 -6.10
CA TYR A 220 -2.18 -21.54 -5.90
C TYR A 220 -2.80 -21.12 -4.55
N ALA A 221 -2.24 -20.09 -3.92
CA ALA A 221 -2.54 -19.77 -2.54
C ALA A 221 -3.81 -18.92 -2.37
N LEU A 222 -4.23 -18.18 -3.40
CA LEU A 222 -5.53 -17.52 -3.44
C LEU A 222 -6.58 -18.53 -3.93
N ILE A 223 -7.51 -18.88 -3.06
CA ILE A 223 -8.48 -19.95 -3.27
C ILE A 223 -9.88 -19.35 -3.36
N CYS A 224 -10.65 -19.74 -4.40
CA CYS A 224 -12.05 -19.36 -4.55
C CYS A 224 -12.94 -20.55 -4.94
N ASP A 225 -14.24 -20.42 -4.69
CA ASP A 225 -15.24 -21.34 -5.23
C ASP A 225 -15.67 -20.89 -6.64
N HIS A 226 -15.86 -19.59 -6.84
CA HIS A 226 -16.24 -19.00 -8.11
C HIS A 226 -15.33 -17.82 -8.46
N CYS A 227 -14.98 -17.71 -9.74
CA CYS A 227 -14.22 -16.58 -10.27
C CYS A 227 -14.91 -16.03 -11.52
N GLU A 228 -15.15 -14.72 -11.55
CA GLU A 228 -15.60 -14.03 -12.76
C GLU A 228 -14.81 -12.74 -13.01
N GLY A 229 -14.98 -12.12 -14.19
CA GLY A 229 -14.41 -10.82 -14.49
C GLY A 229 -13.76 -10.68 -15.84
N THR A 230 -12.84 -9.74 -15.95
CA THR A 230 -12.17 -9.37 -17.19
C THR A 230 -10.68 -9.18 -17.03
N MET A 231 -9.90 -9.65 -18.01
CA MET A 231 -8.46 -9.42 -18.05
C MET A 231 -8.02 -8.92 -19.42
N SER A 232 -7.17 -7.91 -19.45
CA SER A 232 -6.71 -7.29 -20.68
C SER A 232 -5.28 -6.77 -20.62
N GLY A 233 -4.69 -6.50 -21.77
CA GLY A 233 -3.30 -6.04 -21.85
C GLY A 233 -2.33 -7.23 -21.81
N GLY A 234 -1.43 -7.25 -20.86
CA GLY A 234 -0.52 -8.33 -20.56
C GLY A 234 -0.57 -8.65 -19.05
N SER A 235 -1.79 -8.80 -18.54
CA SER A 235 -2.04 -9.11 -17.11
C SER A 235 -2.11 -10.62 -16.89
N ASP A 236 -1.59 -11.06 -15.74
CA ASP A 236 -1.58 -12.47 -15.38
C ASP A 236 -2.23 -12.67 -14.01
N ALA A 237 -2.98 -13.77 -13.85
CA ALA A 237 -3.58 -14.14 -12.57
C ALA A 237 -3.37 -15.62 -12.26
N TYR A 238 -3.07 -15.93 -11.00
CA TYR A 238 -2.80 -17.28 -10.49
C TYR A 238 -3.73 -17.57 -9.31
N ILE A 239 -4.71 -18.48 -9.50
CA ILE A 239 -5.73 -18.81 -8.51
C ILE A 239 -5.95 -20.32 -8.36
N HIS A 240 -6.51 -20.73 -7.24
CA HIS A 240 -7.10 -22.07 -7.08
C HIS A 240 -8.62 -21.95 -7.07
N CYS A 241 -9.30 -22.65 -8.00
CA CYS A 241 -10.76 -22.60 -8.10
C CYS A 241 -11.34 -23.99 -8.30
N ASP A 242 -12.34 -24.36 -7.49
CA ASP A 242 -12.97 -25.68 -7.55
C ASP A 242 -14.38 -25.69 -8.17
N GLY A 243 -15.06 -24.56 -8.24
CA GLY A 243 -16.44 -24.46 -8.76
C GLY A 243 -16.51 -24.00 -10.21
N SER A 244 -16.50 -22.70 -10.48
CA SER A 244 -16.62 -22.16 -11.82
C SER A 244 -15.73 -20.96 -12.09
N ILE A 245 -15.23 -20.87 -13.32
CA ILE A 245 -14.49 -19.72 -13.85
C ILE A 245 -15.24 -19.19 -15.07
N LYS A 246 -15.58 -17.91 -15.04
CA LYS A 246 -16.27 -17.21 -16.13
C LYS A 246 -15.62 -15.85 -16.37
N VAL A 247 -14.60 -15.82 -17.21
CA VAL A 247 -13.79 -14.63 -17.45
C VAL A 247 -13.72 -14.30 -18.95
N SER A 248 -13.54 -13.03 -19.25
CA SER A 248 -13.30 -12.53 -20.61
C SER A 248 -11.87 -12.00 -20.71
N LEU A 249 -11.02 -12.69 -21.46
CA LEU A 249 -9.61 -12.37 -21.63
C LEU A 249 -9.33 -11.76 -23.01
N SER A 250 -8.46 -10.76 -23.06
CA SER A 250 -8.04 -10.12 -24.30
C SER A 250 -6.58 -9.64 -24.28
N GLY A 251 -6.02 -9.35 -25.44
CA GLY A 251 -4.62 -8.93 -25.54
C GLY A 251 -3.67 -10.11 -25.40
N GLY A 252 -2.80 -10.06 -24.42
CA GLY A 252 -1.88 -11.14 -24.05
C GLY A 252 -2.03 -11.55 -22.60
N SER A 253 -3.24 -11.41 -22.03
CA SER A 253 -3.51 -11.76 -20.64
C SER A 253 -3.66 -13.27 -20.45
N GLU A 254 -3.21 -13.77 -19.30
CA GLU A 254 -3.25 -15.20 -18.98
C GLU A 254 -3.87 -15.43 -17.60
N LEU A 255 -4.83 -16.37 -17.52
CA LEU A 255 -5.34 -16.89 -16.25
C LEU A 255 -4.83 -18.31 -16.04
N HIS A 256 -4.05 -18.49 -14.99
CA HIS A 256 -3.54 -19.78 -14.54
C HIS A 256 -4.32 -20.25 -13.33
N TYR A 257 -4.86 -21.47 -13.40
CA TYR A 257 -5.60 -21.99 -12.25
C TYR A 257 -5.25 -23.45 -11.94
N THR A 258 -5.38 -23.77 -10.66
CA THR A 258 -5.43 -25.13 -10.14
C THR A 258 -6.85 -25.43 -9.63
N GLY A 259 -7.14 -26.70 -9.33
CA GLY A 259 -8.46 -27.12 -8.87
C GLY A 259 -9.32 -27.71 -9.98
N ASN A 260 -10.61 -27.87 -9.74
CA ASN A 260 -11.52 -28.59 -10.63
C ASN A 260 -12.59 -27.70 -11.29
N ALA A 261 -12.33 -26.40 -11.37
CA ALA A 261 -13.31 -25.45 -11.87
C ALA A 261 -13.77 -25.72 -13.32
N ALA A 262 -15.04 -25.48 -13.57
CA ALA A 262 -15.59 -25.47 -14.92
C ALA A 262 -15.37 -24.10 -15.55
N THR A 263 -14.73 -24.05 -16.73
CA THR A 263 -14.43 -22.79 -17.47
C THR A 263 -15.47 -22.45 -18.54
N THR A 264 -16.70 -22.95 -18.40
CA THR A 264 -17.75 -22.75 -19.39
C THR A 264 -18.30 -21.32 -19.37
N GLY A 265 -18.31 -20.68 -20.54
CA GLY A 265 -18.78 -19.29 -20.68
C GLY A 265 -17.66 -18.26 -20.61
N SER A 266 -16.40 -18.72 -20.53
CA SER A 266 -15.23 -17.85 -20.67
C SER A 266 -14.89 -17.63 -22.15
N ASP A 267 -14.41 -16.41 -22.46
CA ASP A 267 -14.02 -15.99 -23.81
C ASP A 267 -12.56 -15.54 -23.84
N CYS A 268 -11.78 -16.02 -24.80
CA CYS A 268 -10.39 -15.61 -25.00
C CYS A 268 -10.20 -15.02 -26.40
N THR A 269 -9.63 -13.84 -26.50
CA THR A 269 -9.35 -13.15 -27.75
C THR A 269 -7.91 -12.61 -27.81
N GLY A 270 -7.38 -12.40 -29.02
CA GLY A 270 -6.00 -11.95 -29.18
C GLY A 270 -5.01 -13.10 -28.91
N GLY A 271 -4.07 -12.87 -28.00
CA GLY A 271 -3.09 -13.88 -27.56
C GLY A 271 -3.36 -14.40 -26.15
N SER A 272 -4.54 -14.15 -25.60
CA SER A 272 -4.89 -14.52 -24.24
C SER A 272 -5.20 -16.01 -24.08
N ALA A 273 -5.01 -16.53 -22.86
CA ALA A 273 -5.22 -17.94 -22.55
C ALA A 273 -5.76 -18.16 -21.13
N ILE A 274 -6.48 -19.27 -20.96
CA ILE A 274 -6.80 -19.86 -19.65
C ILE A 274 -6.08 -21.19 -19.58
N SER A 275 -5.24 -21.35 -18.58
CA SER A 275 -4.39 -22.55 -18.37
C SER A 275 -4.78 -23.28 -17.09
N HIS A 276 -5.02 -24.59 -17.21
CA HIS A 276 -5.18 -25.45 -16.05
C HIS A 276 -3.82 -26.04 -15.70
N ASP A 277 -3.26 -25.61 -14.59
CA ASP A 277 -1.91 -25.97 -14.17
C ASP A 277 -1.91 -27.07 -13.10
N VAL A 278 -0.80 -27.76 -13.02
CA VAL A 278 -0.52 -28.75 -11.97
C VAL A 278 0.82 -28.33 -11.36
N PRO A 279 0.80 -27.45 -10.33
CA PRO A 279 2.02 -26.93 -9.71
C PRO A 279 2.80 -27.99 -8.93
#